data_107e3215ac80dbaa93bf8a27b400eae4
#
_entry.id   107e3215ac80dbaa93bf8a27b400eae4
#
_cell.length_a   1.000
_cell.length_b   1.000
_cell.length_c   1.000
_cell.angle_alpha   90.00
_cell.angle_beta   90.00
_cell.angle_gamma   90.00
#
_symmetry.space_group_name_H-M   'P 1'
#
loop_
_entity.id
_entity.type
_entity.pdbx_description
1 polymer ?
#
loop_
_entity_poly.entity_id
_entity_poly.type
_entity_poly.pdbx_seq_one_letter_code
_entity_poly.pdbx_strand_id
1 'polypeptide(L)'
;MSTGTGSAPIVVGVDGSAESKVAVDWAARDAAMKGLPLRLLHVLNPPVVMAFPEVPMPPGFLQWQQDEGRTILQAAQDAARAAAPDVAVSGDMVSGSPVPTLVESSADARMIVVGCRGRGALARGLLGSVSNGLLHHARCPVAVIHDEDPLMPHPAKAPVVVGVDGSPASEKALQIAFEEASLRGVDLLAVHAWSDSSVFEFPGSDWSTLQAMGEETLAERLAGWQERYPDVLVRRTVVADRPAHQLIEQAQSAQLLVVGGHGRGGFAGMLLGSVSTSVVNAARMPVIVAR
;
A
#
# COMPACT_ATOMS: atom_id res chain seq x y z
N MET A 1 -3.66 21.23 -25.01
CA MET A 1 -4.03 21.78 -23.69
C MET A 1 -5.50 21.49 -23.49
N SER A 2 -5.83 20.43 -22.78
CA SER A 2 -7.21 20.13 -22.37
C SER A 2 -7.15 19.79 -20.88
N THR A 3 -7.51 20.77 -20.06
CA THR A 3 -7.65 20.62 -18.60
C THR A 3 -8.96 19.89 -18.32
N GLY A 4 -8.93 18.57 -18.46
CA GLY A 4 -9.98 17.74 -17.92
C GLY A 4 -9.85 17.75 -16.40
N THR A 5 -10.85 18.28 -15.70
CA THR A 5 -11.07 18.15 -14.25
C THR A 5 -11.44 16.69 -13.90
N GLY A 6 -10.63 15.74 -14.32
CA GLY A 6 -10.77 14.35 -13.92
C GLY A 6 -10.11 14.15 -12.55
N SER A 7 -10.78 13.42 -11.66
CA SER A 7 -10.20 12.98 -10.39
C SER A 7 -8.91 12.19 -10.64
N ALA A 8 -7.89 12.38 -9.80
CA ALA A 8 -6.60 11.70 -9.91
C ALA A 8 -6.79 10.17 -9.92
N PRO A 9 -6.18 9.44 -10.87
CA PRO A 9 -6.38 8.00 -11.03
C PRO A 9 -5.71 7.19 -9.92
N ILE A 10 -6.18 5.94 -9.74
CA ILE A 10 -5.35 4.91 -9.12
C ILE A 10 -4.40 4.39 -10.19
N VAL A 11 -3.08 4.40 -9.90
CA VAL A 11 -2.04 3.92 -10.80
C VAL A 11 -1.56 2.54 -10.36
N VAL A 12 -1.49 1.58 -11.28
CA VAL A 12 -0.98 0.23 -10.99
C VAL A 12 0.26 -0.06 -11.80
N GLY A 13 1.36 -0.40 -11.12
CA GLY A 13 2.55 -0.93 -11.78
C GLY A 13 2.35 -2.39 -12.17
N VAL A 14 2.46 -2.70 -13.47
CA VAL A 14 2.25 -4.06 -14.00
C VAL A 14 3.49 -4.59 -14.69
N ASP A 15 3.91 -5.82 -14.33
CA ASP A 15 5.06 -6.51 -14.92
C ASP A 15 4.74 -7.93 -15.42
N GLY A 16 3.47 -8.35 -15.29
CA GLY A 16 2.99 -9.67 -15.70
C GLY A 16 3.23 -10.79 -14.68
N SER A 17 3.81 -10.49 -13.51
CA SER A 17 3.92 -11.44 -12.39
C SER A 17 2.55 -11.81 -11.80
N ALA A 18 2.48 -12.89 -11.03
CA ALA A 18 1.26 -13.28 -10.32
C ALA A 18 0.82 -12.20 -9.35
N GLU A 19 1.74 -11.63 -8.61
CA GLU A 19 1.50 -10.55 -7.64
C GLU A 19 0.98 -9.28 -8.33
N SER A 20 1.47 -8.95 -9.53
CA SER A 20 0.94 -7.79 -10.26
C SER A 20 -0.49 -8.02 -10.77
N LYS A 21 -0.88 -9.27 -11.07
CA LYS A 21 -2.26 -9.61 -11.45
C LYS A 21 -3.22 -9.45 -10.28
N VAL A 22 -2.83 -9.91 -9.08
CA VAL A 22 -3.61 -9.70 -7.86
C VAL A 22 -3.73 -8.21 -7.55
N ALA A 23 -2.64 -7.45 -7.73
CA ALA A 23 -2.64 -6.00 -7.55
C ALA A 23 -3.61 -5.29 -8.51
N VAL A 24 -3.72 -5.73 -9.76
CA VAL A 24 -4.68 -5.21 -10.75
C VAL A 24 -6.13 -5.48 -10.33
N ASP A 25 -6.44 -6.71 -9.91
CA ASP A 25 -7.79 -7.08 -9.45
C ASP A 25 -8.20 -6.24 -8.23
N TRP A 26 -7.32 -6.16 -7.22
CA TRP A 26 -7.55 -5.37 -6.03
C TRP A 26 -7.76 -3.88 -6.35
N ALA A 27 -6.89 -3.30 -7.18
CA ALA A 27 -6.96 -1.88 -7.55
C ALA A 27 -8.20 -1.55 -8.38
N ALA A 28 -8.66 -2.45 -9.25
CA ALA A 28 -9.87 -2.27 -10.03
C ALA A 28 -11.11 -2.22 -9.13
N ARG A 29 -11.22 -3.12 -8.15
CA ARG A 29 -12.31 -3.11 -7.15
C ARG A 29 -12.26 -1.84 -6.27
N ASP A 30 -11.07 -1.43 -5.84
CA ASP A 30 -10.88 -0.23 -5.05
C ASP A 30 -11.25 1.03 -5.85
N ALA A 31 -10.84 1.11 -7.11
CA ALA A 31 -11.23 2.18 -8.04
C ALA A 31 -12.74 2.26 -8.24
N ALA A 32 -13.42 1.10 -8.36
CA ALA A 32 -14.88 1.04 -8.47
C ALA A 32 -15.58 1.61 -7.23
N MET A 33 -15.15 1.21 -6.03
CA MET A 33 -15.71 1.72 -4.77
C MET A 33 -15.53 3.24 -4.62
N LYS A 34 -14.42 3.78 -5.12
CA LYS A 34 -14.09 5.21 -5.03
C LYS A 34 -14.61 6.04 -6.21
N GLY A 35 -15.16 5.42 -7.25
CA GLY A 35 -15.56 6.10 -8.48
C GLY A 35 -14.38 6.75 -9.21
N LEU A 36 -13.17 6.16 -9.14
CA LEU A 36 -11.94 6.69 -9.72
C LEU A 36 -11.52 5.93 -10.97
N PRO A 37 -10.84 6.59 -11.93
CA PRO A 37 -10.24 5.91 -13.06
C PRO A 37 -9.03 5.08 -12.63
N LEU A 38 -8.76 4.00 -13.37
CA LEU A 38 -7.62 3.11 -13.19
C LEU A 38 -6.63 3.28 -14.34
N ARG A 39 -5.38 3.53 -14.02
CA ARG A 39 -4.29 3.65 -14.99
C ARG A 39 -3.27 2.53 -14.76
N LEU A 40 -3.13 1.63 -15.73
CA LEU A 40 -2.15 0.56 -15.71
C LEU A 40 -0.87 1.03 -16.38
N LEU A 41 0.26 0.88 -15.70
CA LEU A 41 1.55 1.35 -16.19
C LEU A 41 2.55 0.19 -16.28
N HIS A 42 2.93 -0.16 -17.51
CA HIS A 42 4.01 -1.10 -17.77
C HIS A 42 5.28 -0.34 -18.15
N VAL A 43 6.40 -0.61 -17.45
CA VAL A 43 7.68 0.03 -17.73
C VAL A 43 8.60 -0.93 -18.46
N LEU A 44 8.93 -0.60 -19.70
CA LEU A 44 9.95 -1.29 -20.48
C LEU A 44 11.33 -0.89 -19.97
N ASN A 45 11.96 -1.79 -19.23
CA ASN A 45 13.31 -1.56 -18.71
C ASN A 45 14.34 -1.79 -19.83
N PRO A 46 15.15 -0.77 -20.19
CA PRO A 46 16.18 -0.95 -21.20
C PRO A 46 17.13 -2.08 -20.77
N PRO A 47 17.55 -2.94 -21.69
CA PRO A 47 18.45 -4.04 -21.35
C PRO A 47 19.79 -3.51 -20.83
N VAL A 48 20.36 -4.21 -19.84
CA VAL A 48 21.67 -3.90 -19.24
C VAL A 48 22.82 -3.92 -20.27
N VAL A 49 22.58 -4.47 -21.46
CA VAL A 49 23.51 -4.46 -22.61
C VAL A 49 23.96 -3.06 -23.01
N MET A 50 23.17 -2.00 -22.69
CA MET A 50 23.62 -0.61 -22.87
C MET A 50 24.83 -0.25 -21.97
N ALA A 51 25.05 -0.99 -20.89
CA ALA A 51 26.21 -0.83 -20.02
C ALA A 51 27.48 -1.57 -20.54
N PHE A 52 27.30 -2.47 -21.52
CA PHE A 52 28.38 -3.24 -22.13
C PHE A 52 28.27 -3.13 -23.66
N PRO A 53 28.74 -2.04 -24.26
CA PRO A 53 28.60 -1.79 -25.71
C PRO A 53 29.27 -2.84 -26.61
N GLU A 54 30.10 -3.70 -26.05
CA GLU A 54 30.78 -4.78 -26.77
C GLU A 54 29.91 -6.02 -27.06
N VAL A 55 28.73 -6.14 -26.41
CA VAL A 55 27.78 -7.24 -26.62
C VAL A 55 26.67 -6.77 -27.55
N PRO A 56 26.65 -7.20 -28.83
CA PRO A 56 25.58 -6.80 -29.75
C PRO A 56 24.22 -7.31 -29.26
N MET A 57 23.22 -6.44 -29.28
CA MET A 57 21.85 -6.83 -28.95
C MET A 57 21.33 -7.77 -30.05
N PRO A 58 20.67 -8.89 -29.69
CA PRO A 58 20.11 -9.79 -30.70
C PRO A 58 19.15 -9.04 -31.62
N PRO A 59 19.16 -9.29 -32.93
CA PRO A 59 18.19 -8.71 -33.85
C PRO A 59 16.74 -8.99 -33.37
N GLY A 60 15.89 -7.97 -33.40
CA GLY A 60 14.48 -8.10 -32.96
C GLY A 60 14.21 -8.07 -31.45
N PHE A 61 15.24 -7.96 -30.59
CA PHE A 61 15.04 -7.92 -29.13
C PHE A 61 14.11 -6.78 -28.68
N LEU A 62 14.30 -5.58 -29.20
CA LEU A 62 13.44 -4.44 -28.85
C LEU A 62 12.00 -4.66 -29.28
N GLN A 63 11.79 -5.24 -30.46
CA GLN A 63 10.46 -5.58 -30.94
C GLN A 63 9.81 -6.63 -30.05
N TRP A 64 10.52 -7.69 -29.72
CA TRP A 64 10.05 -8.72 -28.79
C TRP A 64 9.65 -8.13 -27.43
N GLN A 65 10.49 -7.24 -26.85
CA GLN A 65 10.21 -6.58 -25.58
C GLN A 65 8.93 -5.73 -25.65
N GLN A 66 8.72 -5.00 -26.75
CA GLN A 66 7.51 -4.22 -26.96
C GLN A 66 6.27 -5.10 -27.10
N ASP A 67 6.37 -6.22 -27.82
CA ASP A 67 5.25 -7.14 -28.04
C ASP A 67 4.90 -7.86 -26.73
N GLU A 68 5.88 -8.26 -25.94
CA GLU A 68 5.66 -8.80 -24.60
C GLU A 68 4.99 -7.76 -23.69
N GLY A 69 5.47 -6.52 -23.70
CA GLY A 69 4.86 -5.43 -22.90
C GLY A 69 3.42 -5.15 -23.28
N ARG A 70 3.08 -5.17 -24.57
CA ARG A 70 1.68 -5.06 -25.05
C ARG A 70 0.82 -6.21 -24.54
N THR A 71 1.34 -7.43 -24.58
CA THR A 71 0.64 -8.63 -24.09
C THR A 71 0.35 -8.53 -22.59
N ILE A 72 1.34 -8.12 -21.80
CA ILE A 72 1.18 -7.90 -20.35
C ILE A 72 0.12 -6.84 -20.08
N LEU A 73 0.20 -5.70 -20.78
CA LEU A 73 -0.72 -4.59 -20.57
C LEU A 73 -2.15 -4.94 -20.99
N GLN A 74 -2.32 -5.64 -22.11
CA GLN A 74 -3.63 -6.10 -22.56
C GLN A 74 -4.26 -7.08 -21.56
N ALA A 75 -3.50 -8.06 -21.09
CA ALA A 75 -3.98 -9.02 -20.08
C ALA A 75 -4.38 -8.32 -18.77
N ALA A 76 -3.61 -7.30 -18.33
CA ALA A 76 -3.93 -6.50 -17.17
C ALA A 76 -5.22 -5.67 -17.35
N GLN A 77 -5.42 -5.07 -18.53
CA GLN A 77 -6.65 -4.34 -18.86
C GLN A 77 -7.88 -5.26 -18.86
N ASP A 78 -7.74 -6.46 -19.42
CA ASP A 78 -8.84 -7.43 -19.47
C ASP A 78 -9.20 -7.91 -18.06
N ALA A 79 -8.19 -8.18 -17.21
CA ALA A 79 -8.40 -8.52 -15.80
C ALA A 79 -9.10 -7.40 -15.04
N ALA A 80 -8.66 -6.14 -15.21
CA ALA A 80 -9.27 -4.99 -14.56
C ALA A 80 -10.74 -4.80 -14.96
N ARG A 81 -11.06 -4.92 -16.25
CA ARG A 81 -12.45 -4.83 -16.76
C ARG A 81 -13.32 -5.98 -16.26
N ALA A 82 -12.76 -7.18 -16.13
CA ALA A 82 -13.47 -8.33 -15.56
C ALA A 82 -13.79 -8.13 -14.06
N ALA A 83 -12.85 -7.55 -13.29
CA ALA A 83 -13.03 -7.28 -11.88
C ALA A 83 -13.97 -6.09 -11.58
N ALA A 84 -13.98 -5.08 -12.46
CA ALA A 84 -14.75 -3.84 -12.31
C ALA A 84 -15.16 -3.27 -13.69
N PRO A 85 -16.27 -3.76 -14.26
CA PRO A 85 -16.69 -3.41 -15.64
C PRO A 85 -16.97 -1.91 -15.87
N ASP A 86 -17.40 -1.21 -14.83
CA ASP A 86 -17.78 0.21 -14.91
C ASP A 86 -16.60 1.18 -14.71
N VAL A 87 -15.42 0.68 -14.37
CA VAL A 87 -14.23 1.52 -14.16
C VAL A 87 -13.60 1.92 -15.49
N ALA A 88 -13.29 3.20 -15.64
CA ALA A 88 -12.53 3.68 -16.78
C ALA A 88 -11.07 3.21 -16.67
N VAL A 89 -10.69 2.21 -17.48
CA VAL A 89 -9.36 1.60 -17.48
C VAL A 89 -8.54 2.12 -18.66
N SER A 90 -7.39 2.72 -18.37
CA SER A 90 -6.36 3.07 -19.35
C SER A 90 -5.08 2.27 -19.14
N GLY A 91 -4.24 2.19 -20.17
CA GLY A 91 -2.97 1.49 -20.08
C GLY A 91 -1.88 2.20 -20.86
N ASP A 92 -0.75 2.42 -20.21
CA ASP A 92 0.43 3.07 -20.78
C ASP A 92 1.65 2.16 -20.70
N MET A 93 2.46 2.24 -21.75
CA MET A 93 3.76 1.58 -21.82
C MET A 93 4.84 2.64 -21.95
N VAL A 94 5.75 2.70 -21.01
CA VAL A 94 6.81 3.73 -20.94
C VAL A 94 8.17 3.07 -20.87
N SER A 95 9.11 3.55 -21.68
CA SER A 95 10.52 3.11 -21.62
C SER A 95 11.25 3.85 -20.49
N GLY A 96 11.93 3.11 -19.62
CA GLY A 96 12.67 3.68 -18.50
C GLY A 96 12.99 2.70 -17.39
N SER A 97 13.52 3.22 -16.30
CA SER A 97 13.72 2.44 -15.07
C SER A 97 12.42 2.38 -14.26
N PRO A 98 11.96 1.21 -13.81
CA PRO A 98 10.66 1.06 -13.16
C PRO A 98 10.44 1.97 -11.94
N VAL A 99 11.39 2.05 -11.02
CA VAL A 99 11.24 2.85 -9.78
C VAL A 99 11.10 4.34 -10.09
N PRO A 100 12.02 5.01 -10.80
CA PRO A 100 11.86 6.44 -11.12
C PRO A 100 10.57 6.75 -11.87
N THR A 101 10.21 5.94 -12.87
CA THR A 101 9.01 6.16 -13.70
C THR A 101 7.73 6.07 -12.86
N LEU A 102 7.62 5.08 -11.98
CA LEU A 102 6.46 4.93 -11.10
C LEU A 102 6.43 5.99 -10.00
N VAL A 103 7.60 6.41 -9.48
CA VAL A 103 7.69 7.54 -8.53
C VAL A 103 7.22 8.84 -9.17
N GLU A 104 7.61 9.11 -10.41
CA GLU A 104 7.11 10.27 -11.15
C GLU A 104 5.59 10.22 -11.33
N SER A 105 5.06 9.06 -11.75
CA SER A 105 3.62 8.86 -11.92
C SER A 105 2.83 8.99 -10.62
N SER A 106 3.45 8.80 -9.47
CA SER A 106 2.80 8.96 -8.16
C SER A 106 2.48 10.41 -7.80
N ALA A 107 3.04 11.40 -8.51
CA ALA A 107 2.77 12.82 -8.26
C ALA A 107 1.32 13.21 -8.59
N ASP A 108 0.77 12.60 -9.63
CA ASP A 108 -0.58 12.89 -10.13
C ASP A 108 -1.58 11.76 -9.86
N ALA A 109 -1.22 10.82 -8.99
CA ALA A 109 -2.04 9.68 -8.62
C ALA A 109 -2.75 9.88 -7.28
N ARG A 110 -3.99 9.38 -7.16
CA ARG A 110 -4.69 9.27 -5.87
C ARG A 110 -3.99 8.25 -4.96
N MET A 111 -3.51 7.17 -5.56
CA MET A 111 -2.76 6.08 -4.92
C MET A 111 -1.98 5.33 -5.99
N ILE A 112 -0.82 4.79 -5.63
CA ILE A 112 -0.10 3.84 -6.47
C ILE A 112 -0.17 2.44 -5.88
N VAL A 113 -0.47 1.45 -6.71
CA VAL A 113 -0.66 0.05 -6.32
C VAL A 113 0.38 -0.82 -6.99
N VAL A 114 1.01 -1.70 -6.25
CA VAL A 114 1.98 -2.69 -6.77
C VAL A 114 1.85 -4.01 -6.03
N GLY A 115 2.22 -5.11 -6.70
CA GLY A 115 2.44 -6.37 -6.01
C GLY A 115 3.63 -6.29 -5.06
N CYS A 116 3.64 -7.09 -4.02
CA CYS A 116 4.75 -7.11 -3.06
C CYS A 116 6.08 -7.51 -3.72
N ARG A 117 6.02 -8.29 -4.80
CA ARG A 117 7.17 -8.77 -5.60
C ARG A 117 6.88 -8.66 -7.08
N GLY A 118 7.91 -8.77 -7.92
CA GLY A 118 7.83 -8.83 -9.36
C GLY A 118 8.58 -10.04 -9.91
N ARG A 119 8.71 -10.11 -11.23
CA ARG A 119 9.31 -11.24 -11.99
C ARG A 119 10.75 -11.63 -11.59
N GLY A 120 11.48 -10.78 -10.88
CA GLY A 120 12.87 -11.00 -10.47
C GLY A 120 13.09 -11.45 -9.03
N ALA A 121 12.04 -11.68 -8.24
CA ALA A 121 12.18 -11.99 -6.83
C ALA A 121 12.46 -13.48 -6.58
N LEU A 122 13.60 -13.77 -5.95
CA LEU A 122 14.10 -15.14 -5.72
C LEU A 122 13.76 -15.70 -4.34
N ALA A 123 13.33 -14.89 -3.37
CA ALA A 123 13.09 -15.34 -1.99
C ALA A 123 11.72 -14.90 -1.45
N ARG A 124 11.02 -15.81 -0.76
CA ARG A 124 9.80 -15.49 0.00
C ARG A 124 10.18 -14.62 1.21
N GLY A 125 9.36 -13.60 1.49
CA GLY A 125 9.52 -12.76 2.69
C GLY A 125 10.30 -11.46 2.51
N LEU A 126 10.73 -11.11 1.28
CA LEU A 126 11.35 -9.83 0.97
C LEU A 126 10.53 -9.08 -0.09
N LEU A 127 10.41 -7.78 0.07
CA LEU A 127 9.78 -6.89 -0.92
C LEU A 127 10.63 -6.82 -2.20
N GLY A 128 9.95 -6.67 -3.34
CA GLY A 128 10.59 -6.36 -4.60
C GLY A 128 11.23 -4.97 -4.61
N SER A 129 12.18 -4.76 -5.51
CA SER A 129 12.88 -3.47 -5.66
C SER A 129 11.92 -2.31 -5.97
N VAL A 130 10.89 -2.56 -6.78
CA VAL A 130 9.89 -1.55 -7.16
C VAL A 130 9.04 -1.17 -5.96
N SER A 131 8.46 -2.15 -5.26
CA SER A 131 7.64 -1.91 -4.06
C SER A 131 8.43 -1.16 -3.00
N ASN A 132 9.67 -1.60 -2.72
CA ASN A 132 10.55 -0.93 -1.77
C ASN A 132 10.89 0.51 -2.22
N GLY A 133 11.22 0.73 -3.50
CA GLY A 133 11.52 2.05 -4.04
C GLY A 133 10.33 3.01 -3.93
N LEU A 134 9.11 2.55 -4.20
CA LEU A 134 7.89 3.35 -4.05
C LEU A 134 7.61 3.70 -2.59
N LEU A 135 7.77 2.74 -1.67
CA LEU A 135 7.63 2.96 -0.24
C LEU A 135 8.58 4.03 0.30
N HIS A 136 9.70 4.29 -0.35
CA HIS A 136 10.63 5.34 0.02
C HIS A 136 10.37 6.67 -0.68
N HIS A 137 9.95 6.67 -1.93
CA HIS A 137 10.00 7.85 -2.80
C HIS A 137 8.67 8.31 -3.40
N ALA A 138 7.59 7.52 -3.31
CA ALA A 138 6.29 7.91 -3.85
C ALA A 138 5.74 9.17 -3.17
N ARG A 139 4.95 9.95 -3.92
CA ARG A 139 4.34 11.22 -3.49
C ARG A 139 2.87 11.10 -3.12
N CYS A 140 2.29 9.93 -3.33
CA CYS A 140 0.93 9.56 -2.92
C CYS A 140 0.97 8.29 -2.04
N PRO A 141 -0.15 7.88 -1.42
CA PRO A 141 -0.25 6.60 -0.72
C PRO A 141 0.17 5.43 -1.61
N VAL A 142 0.85 4.45 -1.01
CA VAL A 142 1.32 3.24 -1.70
C VAL A 142 0.59 2.03 -1.15
N ALA A 143 -0.18 1.33 -2.00
CA ALA A 143 -0.74 0.03 -1.67
C ALA A 143 0.20 -1.08 -2.16
N VAL A 144 0.62 -1.93 -1.25
CA VAL A 144 1.40 -3.13 -1.54
C VAL A 144 0.49 -4.34 -1.35
N ILE A 145 0.27 -5.07 -2.45
CA ILE A 145 -0.63 -6.21 -2.48
C ILE A 145 0.21 -7.47 -2.37
N HIS A 146 -0.08 -8.24 -1.33
CA HIS A 146 0.51 -9.54 -1.10
C HIS A 146 -0.30 -10.61 -1.86
N ASP A 147 0.38 -11.67 -2.26
CA ASP A 147 -0.29 -12.83 -2.83
C ASP A 147 -1.12 -13.46 -1.70
N GLU A 148 -2.43 -13.30 -1.79
CA GLU A 148 -3.34 -13.86 -0.82
C GLU A 148 -3.22 -15.38 -0.89
N ASP A 149 -2.92 -16.01 0.25
CA ASP A 149 -3.05 -17.44 0.36
C ASP A 149 -4.51 -17.81 0.03
N PRO A 150 -4.80 -18.50 -1.09
CA PRO A 150 -6.16 -18.82 -1.49
C PRO A 150 -6.90 -19.70 -0.45
N LEU A 151 -6.19 -20.21 0.56
CA LEU A 151 -6.73 -20.95 1.70
C LEU A 151 -7.19 -20.04 2.85
N MET A 152 -6.94 -18.72 2.77
CA MET A 152 -7.44 -17.75 3.74
C MET A 152 -8.46 -16.83 3.06
N PRO A 153 -9.72 -17.26 2.90
CA PRO A 153 -10.77 -16.38 2.42
C PRO A 153 -10.94 -15.26 3.45
N HIS A 154 -10.60 -14.02 3.08
CA HIS A 154 -10.96 -12.88 3.90
C HIS A 154 -12.48 -12.78 3.93
N PRO A 155 -13.11 -12.89 5.11
CA PRO A 155 -14.56 -12.72 5.18
C PRO A 155 -14.94 -11.35 4.61
N ALA A 156 -15.97 -11.29 3.79
CA ALA A 156 -16.46 -10.02 3.21
C ALA A 156 -16.76 -8.92 4.24
N LYS A 157 -16.78 -9.27 5.52
CA LYS A 157 -16.99 -8.39 6.68
C LYS A 157 -15.73 -8.23 7.54
N ALA A 158 -14.57 -8.65 7.06
CA ALA A 158 -13.32 -8.47 7.81
C ALA A 158 -13.01 -6.97 7.96
N PRO A 159 -12.53 -6.54 9.14
CA PRO A 159 -12.31 -5.13 9.41
C PRO A 159 -11.15 -4.56 8.57
N VAL A 160 -11.12 -3.23 8.46
CA VAL A 160 -9.90 -2.49 8.17
C VAL A 160 -9.15 -2.27 9.47
N VAL A 161 -7.83 -2.45 9.48
CA VAL A 161 -6.97 -2.18 10.64
C VAL A 161 -6.14 -0.95 10.37
N VAL A 162 -5.96 -0.07 11.37
CA VAL A 162 -5.08 1.10 11.25
C VAL A 162 -4.15 1.21 12.45
N GLY A 163 -2.86 1.44 12.16
CA GLY A 163 -1.85 1.77 13.18
C GLY A 163 -1.88 3.26 13.52
N VAL A 164 -2.07 3.58 14.81
CA VAL A 164 -2.15 4.96 15.30
C VAL A 164 -1.06 5.18 16.35
N ASP A 165 -0.16 6.12 16.08
CA ASP A 165 0.89 6.52 17.02
C ASP A 165 0.83 8.02 17.37
N GLY A 166 -0.13 8.76 16.81
CA GLY A 166 -0.31 10.20 17.00
C GLY A 166 0.66 11.08 16.21
N SER A 167 1.44 10.50 15.29
CA SER A 167 2.24 11.27 14.34
C SER A 167 1.38 11.86 13.22
N PRO A 168 1.85 12.91 12.50
CA PRO A 168 1.15 13.43 11.33
C PRO A 168 0.92 12.39 10.22
N ALA A 169 1.80 11.38 10.11
CA ALA A 169 1.63 10.29 9.16
C ALA A 169 0.53 9.32 9.59
N SER A 170 0.33 9.08 10.89
CA SER A 170 -0.79 8.28 11.37
C SER A 170 -2.14 8.99 11.21
N GLU A 171 -2.19 10.33 11.22
CA GLU A 171 -3.41 11.07 10.89
C GLU A 171 -3.83 10.86 9.43
N LYS A 172 -2.87 10.86 8.50
CA LYS A 172 -3.14 10.50 7.09
C LYS A 172 -3.59 9.05 6.95
N ALA A 173 -3.00 8.14 7.74
CA ALA A 173 -3.41 6.74 7.77
C ALA A 173 -4.85 6.59 8.30
N LEU A 174 -5.24 7.32 9.34
CA LEU A 174 -6.60 7.37 9.84
C LEU A 174 -7.59 7.83 8.77
N GLN A 175 -7.28 8.90 8.05
CA GLN A 175 -8.12 9.37 6.94
C GLN A 175 -8.39 8.28 5.91
N ILE A 176 -7.34 7.60 5.46
CA ILE A 176 -7.45 6.51 4.48
C ILE A 176 -8.24 5.35 5.06
N ALA A 177 -7.96 4.95 6.30
CA ALA A 177 -8.60 3.81 6.93
C ALA A 177 -10.11 4.00 7.16
N PHE A 178 -10.54 5.21 7.55
CA PHE A 178 -11.95 5.54 7.65
C PHE A 178 -12.64 5.54 6.29
N GLU A 179 -12.03 6.14 5.26
CA GLU A 179 -12.54 6.12 3.89
C GLU A 179 -12.70 4.67 3.39
N GLU A 180 -11.70 3.82 3.59
CA GLU A 180 -11.73 2.41 3.21
C GLU A 180 -12.80 1.61 3.98
N ALA A 181 -12.90 1.81 5.28
CA ALA A 181 -13.89 1.11 6.11
C ALA A 181 -15.33 1.48 5.72
N SER A 182 -15.60 2.78 5.52
CA SER A 182 -16.90 3.29 5.07
C SER A 182 -17.27 2.75 3.68
N LEU A 183 -16.38 2.86 2.69
CA LEU A 183 -16.64 2.37 1.34
C LEU A 183 -16.84 0.85 1.27
N ARG A 184 -16.19 0.09 2.13
CA ARG A 184 -16.33 -1.37 2.24
C ARG A 184 -17.51 -1.80 3.12
N GLY A 185 -18.10 -0.88 3.89
CA GLY A 185 -19.18 -1.17 4.84
C GLY A 185 -18.75 -2.10 5.98
N VAL A 186 -17.54 -1.92 6.51
CA VAL A 186 -16.95 -2.78 7.55
C VAL A 186 -16.44 -1.98 8.75
N ASP A 187 -16.21 -2.69 9.86
CA ASP A 187 -15.65 -2.11 11.07
C ASP A 187 -14.20 -1.62 10.84
N LEU A 188 -13.79 -0.61 11.60
CA LEU A 188 -12.43 -0.13 11.72
C LEU A 188 -11.84 -0.57 13.07
N LEU A 189 -10.70 -1.27 13.04
CA LEU A 189 -9.92 -1.57 14.24
C LEU A 189 -8.72 -0.61 14.32
N ALA A 190 -8.78 0.36 15.23
CA ALA A 190 -7.69 1.27 15.50
C ALA A 190 -6.77 0.70 16.59
N VAL A 191 -5.50 0.49 16.24
CA VAL A 191 -4.49 -0.12 17.11
C VAL A 191 -3.45 0.92 17.48
N HIS A 192 -3.32 1.19 18.78
CA HIS A 192 -2.21 1.96 19.34
C HIS A 192 -1.22 0.99 20.01
N ALA A 193 -0.03 0.88 19.44
CA ALA A 193 1.01 0.03 19.99
C ALA A 193 2.24 0.89 20.34
N TRP A 194 2.76 0.73 21.55
CA TRP A 194 3.94 1.43 22.01
C TRP A 194 5.07 0.46 22.32
N SER A 195 6.31 0.90 22.11
CA SER A 195 7.47 0.08 22.41
C SER A 195 7.89 0.22 23.87
N ASP A 196 8.27 -0.89 24.46
CA ASP A 196 8.74 -1.03 25.84
C ASP A 196 10.01 -0.20 26.17
N SER A 197 10.71 0.29 25.14
CA SER A 197 11.97 1.01 25.32
C SER A 197 11.84 2.31 26.12
N SER A 198 10.63 2.91 26.13
CA SER A 198 10.36 4.10 26.94
C SER A 198 9.87 3.80 28.37
N VAL A 199 9.39 2.58 28.61
CA VAL A 199 8.88 2.16 29.93
C VAL A 199 10.04 1.86 30.89
N PHE A 200 11.18 1.39 30.40
CA PHE A 200 12.37 1.18 31.21
C PHE A 200 13.00 2.48 31.74
N GLU A 201 12.68 3.64 31.16
CA GLU A 201 13.16 4.95 31.64
C GLU A 201 12.36 5.48 32.84
N PHE A 202 11.21 4.89 33.17
CA PHE A 202 10.37 5.26 34.31
C PHE A 202 10.09 4.08 35.23
N PRO A 203 11.06 3.72 36.13
CA PRO A 203 10.84 2.68 37.11
C PRO A 203 9.67 3.06 38.04
N GLY A 204 8.60 2.29 38.03
CA GLY A 204 7.41 2.49 38.85
C GLY A 204 6.14 2.95 38.10
N SER A 205 6.18 3.09 36.80
CA SER A 205 4.97 3.32 36.01
C SER A 205 4.11 2.04 35.98
N ASP A 206 2.90 2.14 36.54
CA ASP A 206 1.94 1.04 36.51
C ASP A 206 1.41 0.87 35.07
N TRP A 207 1.37 -0.36 34.58
CA TRP A 207 0.81 -0.74 33.27
C TRP A 207 -0.59 -0.14 33.05
N SER A 208 -1.43 -0.15 34.08
CA SER A 208 -2.79 0.40 34.01
C SER A 208 -2.83 1.89 33.67
N THR A 209 -1.89 2.66 34.21
CA THR A 209 -1.76 4.10 33.93
C THR A 209 -1.36 4.36 32.48
N LEU A 210 -0.39 3.59 31.97
CA LEU A 210 0.08 3.72 30.61
C LEU A 210 -0.98 3.29 29.58
N GLN A 211 -1.71 2.23 29.89
CA GLN A 211 -2.85 1.79 29.07
C GLN A 211 -3.95 2.88 29.01
N ALA A 212 -4.31 3.46 30.16
CA ALA A 212 -5.30 4.52 30.21
C ALA A 212 -4.90 5.76 29.38
N MET A 213 -3.62 6.17 29.45
CA MET A 213 -3.10 7.26 28.61
C MET A 213 -3.14 6.91 27.11
N GLY A 214 -2.86 5.66 26.74
CA GLY A 214 -2.97 5.20 25.37
C GLY A 214 -4.41 5.20 24.87
N GLU A 215 -5.35 4.76 25.69
CA GLU A 215 -6.79 4.78 25.39
C GLU A 215 -7.32 6.22 25.23
N GLU A 216 -6.93 7.14 26.09
CA GLU A 216 -7.26 8.56 25.99
C GLU A 216 -6.71 9.17 24.71
N THR A 217 -5.42 8.97 24.44
CA THR A 217 -4.78 9.45 23.20
C THR A 217 -5.50 8.92 21.97
N LEU A 218 -5.82 7.63 21.94
CA LEU A 218 -6.52 7.01 20.82
C LEU A 218 -7.94 7.55 20.67
N ALA A 219 -8.65 7.77 21.79
CA ALA A 219 -9.99 8.34 21.79
C ALA A 219 -10.00 9.77 21.22
N GLU A 220 -9.06 10.62 21.64
CA GLU A 220 -8.91 11.98 21.12
C GLU A 220 -8.69 12.02 19.61
N ARG A 221 -7.78 11.17 19.12
CA ARG A 221 -7.44 11.10 17.68
C ARG A 221 -8.60 10.59 16.83
N LEU A 222 -9.45 9.76 17.37
CA LEU A 222 -10.58 9.17 16.64
C LEU A 222 -11.86 10.03 16.68
N ALA A 223 -12.02 10.92 17.66
CA ALA A 223 -13.26 11.65 17.91
C ALA A 223 -13.78 12.38 16.66
N GLY A 224 -12.97 13.23 16.04
CA GLY A 224 -13.37 13.99 14.85
C GLY A 224 -13.64 13.13 13.60
N TRP A 225 -13.01 11.97 13.52
CA TRP A 225 -13.22 11.02 12.42
C TRP A 225 -14.54 10.26 12.56
N GLN A 226 -14.93 9.87 13.78
CA GLN A 226 -16.20 9.20 14.03
C GLN A 226 -17.41 10.11 13.75
N GLU A 227 -17.28 11.42 13.96
CA GLU A 227 -18.31 12.38 13.55
C GLU A 227 -18.45 12.46 12.02
N ARG A 228 -17.34 12.39 11.29
CA ARG A 228 -17.30 12.45 9.83
C ARG A 228 -17.75 11.15 9.16
N TYR A 229 -17.54 10.01 9.81
CA TYR A 229 -17.88 8.66 9.31
C TYR A 229 -18.76 7.94 10.34
N PRO A 230 -20.03 8.37 10.54
CA PRO A 230 -20.92 7.80 11.54
C PRO A 230 -21.38 6.37 11.20
N ASP A 231 -21.19 5.93 9.97
CA ASP A 231 -21.45 4.59 9.46
C ASP A 231 -20.36 3.57 9.83
N VAL A 232 -19.17 4.03 10.28
CA VAL A 232 -18.05 3.17 10.63
C VAL A 232 -18.05 2.86 12.13
N LEU A 233 -18.25 1.58 12.47
CA LEU A 233 -18.05 1.12 13.84
C LEU A 233 -16.57 1.00 14.16
N VAL A 234 -16.08 1.81 15.11
CA VAL A 234 -14.68 1.83 15.50
C VAL A 234 -14.45 1.01 16.75
N ARG A 235 -13.58 0.01 16.65
CA ARG A 235 -13.02 -0.73 17.78
C ARG A 235 -11.61 -0.21 18.08
N ARG A 236 -11.26 -0.11 19.35
CA ARG A 236 -9.97 0.40 19.82
C ARG A 236 -9.20 -0.68 20.55
N THR A 237 -7.92 -0.77 20.27
CA THR A 237 -7.01 -1.69 20.95
C THR A 237 -5.71 -0.96 21.30
N VAL A 238 -5.35 -0.98 22.57
CA VAL A 238 -4.08 -0.46 23.07
C VAL A 238 -3.24 -1.65 23.54
N VAL A 239 -2.05 -1.81 22.98
CA VAL A 239 -1.15 -2.93 23.26
C VAL A 239 0.24 -2.44 23.58
N ALA A 240 0.92 -3.13 24.47
CA ALA A 240 2.36 -2.94 24.73
C ALA A 240 3.17 -3.85 23.81
N ASP A 241 4.43 -3.44 23.62
CA ASP A 241 5.48 -4.21 22.93
C ASP A 241 5.36 -4.26 21.40
N ARG A 242 6.51 -4.26 20.75
CA ARG A 242 6.77 -4.53 19.33
C ARG A 242 5.65 -4.09 18.36
N PRO A 243 5.48 -2.78 18.11
CA PRO A 243 4.34 -2.25 17.34
C PRO A 243 4.07 -2.97 16.01
N ALA A 244 5.11 -3.30 15.25
CA ALA A 244 4.95 -4.00 13.98
C ALA A 244 4.36 -5.41 14.17
N HIS A 245 4.81 -6.14 15.19
CA HIS A 245 4.30 -7.48 15.50
C HIS A 245 2.83 -7.42 15.90
N GLN A 246 2.48 -6.50 16.79
CA GLN A 246 1.10 -6.32 17.25
C GLN A 246 0.16 -5.93 16.10
N LEU A 247 0.58 -5.00 15.22
CA LEU A 247 -0.21 -4.63 14.05
C LEU A 247 -0.46 -5.82 13.12
N ILE A 248 0.56 -6.63 12.87
CA ILE A 248 0.43 -7.83 12.03
C ILE A 248 -0.50 -8.86 12.67
N GLU A 249 -0.37 -9.08 13.98
CA GLU A 249 -1.21 -10.01 14.72
C GLU A 249 -2.69 -9.59 14.71
N GLN A 250 -2.97 -8.33 15.01
CA GLN A 250 -4.32 -7.77 14.98
C GLN A 250 -4.92 -7.76 13.57
N ALA A 251 -4.08 -7.68 12.54
CA ALA A 251 -4.50 -7.65 11.14
C ALA A 251 -4.64 -9.04 10.49
N GLN A 252 -4.35 -10.15 11.19
CA GLN A 252 -4.43 -11.51 10.61
C GLN A 252 -5.78 -11.85 9.99
N SER A 253 -6.87 -11.32 10.57
CA SER A 253 -8.24 -11.50 10.08
C SER A 253 -8.79 -10.26 9.36
N ALA A 254 -7.93 -9.28 9.03
CA ALA A 254 -8.33 -8.05 8.37
C ALA A 254 -8.24 -8.18 6.84
N GLN A 255 -9.09 -7.44 6.13
CA GLN A 255 -9.00 -7.34 4.68
C GLN A 255 -8.00 -6.27 4.20
N LEU A 256 -7.59 -5.36 5.10
CA LEU A 256 -6.69 -4.26 4.79
C LEU A 256 -6.01 -3.77 6.07
N LEU A 257 -4.72 -3.49 5.99
CA LEU A 257 -3.95 -2.81 7.03
C LEU A 257 -3.45 -1.45 6.51
N VAL A 258 -3.70 -0.38 7.26
CA VAL A 258 -3.24 0.97 6.92
C VAL A 258 -2.26 1.47 7.97
N VAL A 259 -1.11 1.97 7.53
CA VAL A 259 -0.06 2.51 8.40
C VAL A 259 0.47 3.83 7.87
N GLY A 260 0.98 4.68 8.75
CA GLY A 260 1.71 5.88 8.35
C GLY A 260 3.09 5.53 7.78
N GLY A 261 3.62 6.35 6.87
CA GLY A 261 4.97 6.17 6.33
C GLY A 261 6.07 6.35 7.39
N HIS A 262 5.83 7.17 8.42
CA HIS A 262 6.75 7.45 9.52
C HIS A 262 6.00 7.50 10.84
N GLY A 263 6.71 7.23 11.94
CA GLY A 263 6.19 7.37 13.30
C GLY A 263 6.82 8.55 14.06
N ARG A 264 6.53 8.64 15.36
CA ARG A 264 7.03 9.69 16.28
C ARG A 264 8.56 9.80 16.35
N GLY A 265 9.30 8.69 16.14
CA GLY A 265 10.76 8.60 16.27
C GLY A 265 11.53 8.79 14.97
N GLY A 266 10.91 9.29 13.90
CA GLY A 266 11.55 9.44 12.60
C GLY A 266 12.70 10.47 12.66
N PHE A 267 13.95 10.00 12.49
CA PHE A 267 15.07 10.91 12.26
C PHE A 267 14.84 11.70 10.97
N ALA A 268 15.15 12.99 10.99
CA ALA A 268 15.09 13.84 9.81
C ALA A 268 15.93 13.21 8.68
N GLY A 269 15.29 12.82 7.59
CA GLY A 269 15.93 12.16 6.45
C GLY A 269 15.61 10.67 6.27
N MET A 270 14.95 10.00 7.22
CA MET A 270 14.43 8.65 6.99
C MET A 270 13.18 8.70 6.10
N LEU A 271 13.23 7.96 5.01
CA LEU A 271 12.14 7.96 4.00
C LEU A 271 10.98 7.02 4.35
N LEU A 272 11.19 6.06 5.26
CA LEU A 272 10.19 5.09 5.74
C LEU A 272 10.51 4.68 7.18
N GLY A 273 9.49 4.55 8.04
CA GLY A 273 9.63 4.12 9.43
C GLY A 273 9.89 2.62 9.57
N SER A 274 10.55 2.22 10.66
CA SER A 274 10.86 0.81 10.95
C SER A 274 9.60 -0.06 11.12
N VAL A 275 8.56 0.48 11.75
CA VAL A 275 7.27 -0.21 11.92
C VAL A 275 6.63 -0.47 10.55
N SER A 276 6.50 0.56 9.71
CA SER A 276 5.91 0.46 8.38
C SER A 276 6.70 -0.51 7.49
N THR A 277 8.05 -0.45 7.53
CA THR A 277 8.92 -1.40 6.83
C THR A 277 8.67 -2.84 7.29
N SER A 278 8.62 -3.08 8.59
CA SER A 278 8.41 -4.42 9.15
C SER A 278 7.01 -4.95 8.81
N VAL A 279 5.99 -4.08 8.91
CA VAL A 279 4.61 -4.44 8.56
C VAL A 279 4.50 -4.85 7.11
N VAL A 280 4.98 -4.03 6.17
CA VAL A 280 4.86 -4.35 4.73
C VAL A 280 5.65 -5.61 4.36
N ASN A 281 6.79 -5.89 5.01
CA ASN A 281 7.55 -7.12 4.75
C ASN A 281 6.88 -8.39 5.26
N ALA A 282 6.15 -8.32 6.37
CA ALA A 282 5.63 -9.50 7.07
C ALA A 282 4.12 -9.70 6.93
N ALA A 283 3.38 -8.69 6.47
CA ALA A 283 1.95 -8.78 6.23
C ALA A 283 1.62 -9.82 5.14
N ARG A 284 0.42 -10.40 5.24
CA ARG A 284 -0.14 -11.30 4.23
C ARG A 284 -1.37 -10.73 3.54
N MET A 285 -1.95 -9.68 4.11
CA MET A 285 -3.05 -8.92 3.54
C MET A 285 -2.53 -7.67 2.82
N PRO A 286 -3.35 -7.00 1.99
CA PRO A 286 -3.03 -5.70 1.42
C PRO A 286 -2.63 -4.69 2.50
N VAL A 287 -1.57 -3.92 2.23
CA VAL A 287 -1.10 -2.84 3.12
C VAL A 287 -1.09 -1.52 2.38
N ILE A 288 -1.74 -0.49 2.91
CA ILE A 288 -1.60 0.89 2.44
C ILE A 288 -0.67 1.64 3.39
N VAL A 289 0.37 2.24 2.82
CA VAL A 289 1.26 3.15 3.53
C VAL A 289 0.90 4.57 3.15
N ALA A 290 0.41 5.35 4.12
CA ALA A 290 0.06 6.76 3.96
C ALA A 290 1.31 7.63 3.83
N ARG A 291 1.24 8.67 2.97
CA ARG A 291 2.34 9.56 2.64
C ARG A 291 2.05 11.02 2.96
#